data_42035a63095f7a99953f57b7660acdc8
#
_entry.id   42035a63095f7a99953f57b7660acdc8
#
_cell.length_a   1.000
_cell.length_b   1.000
_cell.length_c   1.000
_cell.angle_alpha   90.00
_cell.angle_beta   90.00
_cell.angle_gamma   90.00
#
_symmetry.space_group_name_H-M   'P 1'
#
loop_
_entity.id
_entity.type
_entity.pdbx_description
1 polymer ?
#
loop_
_entity_poly.entity_id
_entity_poly.type
_entity_poly.pdbx_seq_one_letter_code
_entity_poly.pdbx_strand_id
1 'polypeptide(L)'
;MRSIYLDNAATSFPKPKGVSLAMADYLDHVGATINRSVYASAQDAGLVALQLRERLKRLFHFSGPVTHVILTPGATWGLNMAIHGFLKPGDHCLVSSMEHNAVMRPLLQMEGVCFDRIPCGRDGLLDPAALEALIRPNTRLVIMAHGSNVCGSVQDAAAVGRICAAHGIALVLDAAQTAGHIPVDFEAFHLSALCVPGHKGLLGPSGIGALLMTEDFSRALSPIVAGGTGSASDSEYLPPYLPDRFEPGTPNMPGIYGWEAALRFVEETGVDALRSHELLLCRRFLDGLESIPGAVLCGTKDLSRRVGVFSIDFPGLDNAEAAFRLESEFGILTRCGLHCAPAAHKTLGTFPRGTVRFSFGFSNTEADVDAALAAIQRICPQPGSG
;
A
#
# COMPACT_ATOMS: atom_id res chain seq x y z
N MET A 1 13.93 28.61 -0.95
CA MET A 1 14.19 27.45 -1.84
C MET A 1 12.87 26.76 -2.10
N ARG A 2 12.59 26.26 -3.33
CA ARG A 2 11.42 25.41 -3.60
C ARG A 2 11.67 24.06 -2.95
N SER A 3 10.73 23.59 -2.10
CA SER A 3 10.84 22.25 -1.51
C SER A 3 10.53 21.17 -2.56
N ILE A 4 11.35 20.13 -2.60
CA ILE A 4 11.17 18.94 -3.45
C ILE A 4 10.67 17.81 -2.58
N TYR A 5 9.44 17.36 -2.80
CA TYR A 5 8.81 16.30 -2.02
C TYR A 5 9.14 14.93 -2.60
N LEU A 6 9.90 14.14 -1.85
CA LEU A 6 10.34 12.79 -2.21
C LEU A 6 9.96 11.74 -1.14
N ASP A 7 8.83 11.94 -0.43
CA ASP A 7 8.29 10.96 0.53
C ASP A 7 6.90 10.43 0.10
N ASN A 8 6.71 10.21 -1.22
CA ASN A 8 5.43 9.74 -1.78
C ASN A 8 5.04 8.33 -1.29
N ALA A 9 5.98 7.50 -0.86
CA ALA A 9 5.71 6.19 -0.26
C ALA A 9 5.03 6.29 1.12
N ALA A 10 5.12 7.43 1.80
CA ALA A 10 4.34 7.72 3.01
C ALA A 10 2.93 8.18 2.65
N THR A 11 2.80 9.19 1.80
CA THR A 11 1.55 9.67 1.20
C THR A 11 1.89 10.47 -0.05
N SER A 12 1.11 10.37 -1.13
CA SER A 12 1.39 11.15 -2.34
C SER A 12 1.10 12.65 -2.11
N PHE A 13 1.98 13.52 -2.63
CA PHE A 13 1.81 14.98 -2.58
C PHE A 13 2.53 15.64 -3.76
N PRO A 14 1.88 16.66 -4.41
CA PRO A 14 0.50 17.10 -4.22
C PRO A 14 -0.52 16.04 -4.67
N LYS A 15 -1.78 16.24 -4.29
CA LYS A 15 -2.90 15.50 -4.87
C LYS A 15 -3.34 16.12 -6.19
N PRO A 16 -3.98 15.37 -7.12
CA PRO A 16 -4.68 15.96 -8.26
C PRO A 16 -5.68 17.02 -7.79
N LYS A 17 -5.78 18.14 -8.52
CA LYS A 17 -6.63 19.28 -8.11
C LYS A 17 -8.10 18.92 -7.86
N GLY A 18 -8.64 17.95 -8.61
CA GLY A 18 -10.02 17.47 -8.44
C GLY A 18 -10.32 16.86 -7.07
N VAL A 19 -9.30 16.35 -6.36
CA VAL A 19 -9.47 15.68 -5.06
C VAL A 19 -9.96 16.67 -4.00
N SER A 20 -9.24 17.77 -3.80
CA SER A 20 -9.61 18.77 -2.79
C SER A 20 -10.93 19.47 -3.14
N LEU A 21 -11.18 19.71 -4.42
CA LEU A 21 -12.43 20.33 -4.89
C LEU A 21 -13.63 19.43 -4.61
N ALA A 22 -13.54 18.13 -4.89
CA ALA A 22 -14.63 17.19 -4.62
C ALA A 22 -14.92 17.06 -3.13
N MET A 23 -13.88 17.07 -2.28
CA MET A 23 -14.05 17.05 -0.82
C MET A 23 -14.73 18.32 -0.31
N ALA A 24 -14.33 19.51 -0.79
CA ALA A 24 -14.93 20.79 -0.44
C ALA A 24 -16.40 20.85 -0.91
N ASP A 25 -16.67 20.46 -2.15
CA ASP A 25 -18.03 20.44 -2.70
C ASP A 25 -18.97 19.57 -1.86
N TYR A 26 -18.51 18.38 -1.46
CA TYR A 26 -19.28 17.55 -0.56
C TYR A 26 -19.60 18.25 0.77
N LEU A 27 -18.61 18.90 1.39
CA LEU A 27 -18.79 19.56 2.69
C LEU A 27 -19.68 20.79 2.60
N ASP A 28 -19.58 21.56 1.51
CA ASP A 28 -20.28 22.83 1.34
C ASP A 28 -21.70 22.68 0.79
N HIS A 29 -21.96 21.64 -0.05
CA HIS A 29 -23.17 21.56 -0.83
C HIS A 29 -23.97 20.25 -0.71
N VAL A 30 -23.31 19.13 -0.35
CA VAL A 30 -23.98 17.81 -0.29
C VAL A 30 -24.35 17.42 1.15
N GLY A 31 -23.37 17.24 2.03
CA GLY A 31 -23.54 16.98 3.46
C GLY A 31 -24.36 15.74 3.85
N ALA A 32 -24.74 14.87 2.88
CA ALA A 32 -25.60 13.72 3.08
C ALA A 32 -24.80 12.45 3.34
N THR A 33 -25.30 11.57 4.22
CA THR A 33 -24.74 10.23 4.42
C THR A 33 -25.53 9.18 3.64
N ILE A 34 -24.90 8.05 3.35
CA ILE A 34 -25.53 6.91 2.67
C ILE A 34 -26.27 5.99 3.66
N ASN A 35 -27.15 5.14 3.13
CA ASN A 35 -27.91 4.07 3.83
C ASN A 35 -28.88 4.54 4.93
N ARG A 36 -29.13 5.84 5.10
CA ARG A 36 -29.96 6.37 6.21
C ARG A 36 -31.11 7.25 5.76
N SER A 37 -31.14 7.69 4.51
CA SER A 37 -32.09 8.67 4.01
C SER A 37 -32.46 8.43 2.56
N VAL A 38 -33.65 8.87 2.17
CA VAL A 38 -34.22 8.66 0.82
C VAL A 38 -34.31 9.95 -0.01
N TYR A 39 -33.84 11.09 0.53
CA TYR A 39 -33.85 12.36 -0.21
C TYR A 39 -32.72 12.40 -1.27
N ALA A 40 -32.89 13.25 -2.29
CA ALA A 40 -32.05 13.24 -3.49
C ALA A 40 -30.54 13.29 -3.20
N SER A 41 -30.06 14.19 -2.33
CA SER A 41 -28.62 14.27 -2.05
C SER A 41 -28.04 13.03 -1.35
N ALA A 42 -28.86 12.26 -0.60
CA ALA A 42 -28.42 10.98 -0.03
C ALA A 42 -28.34 9.88 -1.10
N GLN A 43 -29.23 9.91 -2.10
CA GLN A 43 -29.16 9.00 -3.24
C GLN A 43 -27.93 9.31 -4.10
N ASP A 44 -27.66 10.60 -4.38
CA ASP A 44 -26.48 11.03 -5.12
C ASP A 44 -25.19 10.64 -4.39
N ALA A 45 -25.14 10.81 -3.07
CA ALA A 45 -24.02 10.36 -2.25
C ALA A 45 -23.81 8.82 -2.32
N GLY A 46 -24.91 8.06 -2.34
CA GLY A 46 -24.87 6.61 -2.57
C GLY A 46 -24.31 6.24 -3.94
N LEU A 47 -24.67 6.99 -4.98
CA LEU A 47 -24.14 6.77 -6.34
C LEU A 47 -22.63 7.03 -6.41
N VAL A 48 -22.12 8.08 -5.75
CA VAL A 48 -20.67 8.34 -5.69
C VAL A 48 -19.92 7.20 -5.00
N ALA A 49 -20.43 6.69 -3.89
CA ALA A 49 -19.87 5.54 -3.21
C ALA A 49 -19.87 4.26 -4.08
N LEU A 50 -20.95 4.04 -4.84
CA LEU A 50 -21.06 2.95 -5.81
C LEU A 50 -20.02 3.13 -6.94
N GLN A 51 -19.92 4.31 -7.51
CA GLN A 51 -18.95 4.63 -8.57
C GLN A 51 -17.51 4.38 -8.11
N LEU A 52 -17.15 4.80 -6.88
CA LEU A 52 -15.85 4.52 -6.29
C LEU A 52 -15.56 3.01 -6.25
N ARG A 53 -16.51 2.19 -5.78
CA ARG A 53 -16.35 0.73 -5.74
C ARG A 53 -16.23 0.12 -7.13
N GLU A 54 -17.02 0.57 -8.10
CA GLU A 54 -16.94 0.09 -9.49
C GLU A 54 -15.61 0.47 -10.16
N ARG A 55 -15.05 1.65 -9.86
CA ARG A 55 -13.70 2.03 -10.34
C ARG A 55 -12.64 1.10 -9.75
N LEU A 56 -12.69 0.83 -8.45
CA LEU A 56 -11.77 -0.11 -7.81
C LEU A 56 -11.86 -1.52 -8.41
N LYS A 57 -13.07 -2.00 -8.67
CA LYS A 57 -13.28 -3.28 -9.38
C LYS A 57 -12.58 -3.31 -10.73
N ARG A 58 -12.81 -2.29 -11.56
CA ARG A 58 -12.20 -2.21 -12.89
C ARG A 58 -10.68 -2.12 -12.81
N LEU A 59 -10.17 -1.24 -11.93
CA LEU A 59 -8.74 -0.99 -11.77
C LEU A 59 -7.96 -2.25 -11.38
N PHE A 60 -8.57 -3.11 -10.56
CA PHE A 60 -7.93 -4.33 -10.05
C PHE A 60 -8.41 -5.61 -10.74
N HIS A 61 -9.18 -5.51 -11.83
CA HIS A 61 -9.77 -6.65 -12.56
C HIS A 61 -10.52 -7.60 -11.64
N PHE A 62 -11.22 -7.08 -10.64
CA PHE A 62 -11.99 -7.88 -9.69
C PHE A 62 -13.36 -8.25 -10.28
N SER A 63 -13.60 -9.54 -10.53
CA SER A 63 -14.85 -10.05 -11.14
C SER A 63 -16.01 -10.17 -10.15
N GLY A 64 -15.73 -10.20 -8.84
CA GLY A 64 -16.73 -10.36 -7.79
C GLY A 64 -17.77 -9.23 -7.72
N PRO A 65 -18.84 -9.38 -6.93
CA PRO A 65 -19.85 -8.35 -6.76
C PRO A 65 -19.27 -7.04 -6.21
N VAL A 66 -19.87 -5.91 -6.59
CA VAL A 66 -19.44 -4.58 -6.10
C VAL A 66 -19.56 -4.45 -4.56
N THR A 67 -20.47 -5.19 -3.96
CA THR A 67 -20.65 -5.27 -2.51
C THR A 67 -19.49 -5.92 -1.77
N HIS A 68 -18.60 -6.63 -2.49
CA HIS A 68 -17.37 -7.23 -1.93
C HIS A 68 -16.16 -6.30 -1.94
N VAL A 69 -16.35 -5.05 -2.35
CA VAL A 69 -15.41 -3.95 -2.19
C VAL A 69 -15.78 -3.21 -0.91
N ILE A 70 -15.10 -3.50 0.18
CA ILE A 70 -15.36 -2.90 1.49
C ILE A 70 -14.52 -1.64 1.65
N LEU A 71 -15.13 -0.50 1.91
CA LEU A 71 -14.43 0.75 2.19
C LEU A 71 -13.95 0.73 3.63
N THR A 72 -12.68 1.06 3.82
CA THR A 72 -12.00 1.02 5.12
C THR A 72 -11.32 2.35 5.41
N PRO A 73 -10.92 2.66 6.65
CA PRO A 73 -10.11 3.84 6.95
C PRO A 73 -8.71 3.83 6.30
N GLY A 74 -8.29 2.69 5.74
CA GLY A 74 -7.00 2.51 5.06
C GLY A 74 -6.58 1.05 5.00
N ALA A 75 -5.48 0.74 4.30
CA ALA A 75 -4.98 -0.63 4.13
C ALA A 75 -4.74 -1.35 5.47
N THR A 76 -4.23 -0.66 6.49
CA THR A 76 -4.01 -1.24 7.83
C THR A 76 -5.30 -1.82 8.41
N TRP A 77 -6.44 -1.15 8.21
CA TRP A 77 -7.73 -1.64 8.68
C TRP A 77 -8.15 -2.90 7.93
N GLY A 78 -8.04 -2.91 6.60
CA GLY A 78 -8.33 -4.09 5.78
C GLY A 78 -7.46 -5.30 6.14
N LEU A 79 -6.16 -5.08 6.39
CA LEU A 79 -5.24 -6.12 6.85
C LEU A 79 -5.62 -6.66 8.23
N ASN A 80 -6.02 -5.80 9.18
CA ASN A 80 -6.53 -6.25 10.48
C ASN A 80 -7.81 -7.07 10.33
N MET A 81 -8.75 -6.64 9.46
CA MET A 81 -9.95 -7.43 9.16
C MET A 81 -9.60 -8.81 8.62
N ALA A 82 -8.66 -8.89 7.68
CA ALA A 82 -8.22 -10.15 7.11
C ALA A 82 -7.54 -11.06 8.16
N ILE A 83 -6.69 -10.51 9.01
CA ILE A 83 -5.95 -11.29 10.01
C ILE A 83 -6.86 -11.75 11.15
N HIS A 84 -7.47 -10.81 11.87
CA HIS A 84 -8.28 -11.12 13.03
C HIS A 84 -9.62 -11.77 12.69
N GLY A 85 -10.18 -11.44 11.52
CA GLY A 85 -11.45 -12.01 11.06
C GLY A 85 -11.33 -13.43 10.52
N PHE A 86 -10.19 -13.79 9.91
CA PHE A 86 -10.01 -15.07 9.22
C PHE A 86 -9.31 -16.14 10.05
N LEU A 87 -8.17 -15.78 10.69
CA LEU A 87 -7.35 -16.74 11.43
C LEU A 87 -8.00 -17.11 12.77
N LYS A 88 -7.82 -18.37 13.17
CA LYS A 88 -8.32 -18.95 14.42
C LYS A 88 -7.18 -19.64 15.16
N PRO A 89 -7.31 -19.85 16.49
CA PRO A 89 -6.35 -20.67 17.25
C PRO A 89 -6.14 -22.04 16.58
N GLY A 90 -4.90 -22.44 16.41
CA GLY A 90 -4.48 -23.65 15.69
C GLY A 90 -4.14 -23.43 14.21
N ASP A 91 -4.46 -22.28 13.62
CA ASP A 91 -4.10 -21.98 12.24
C ASP A 91 -2.61 -21.59 12.13
N HIS A 92 -2.07 -21.83 10.94
CA HIS A 92 -0.75 -21.37 10.53
C HIS A 92 -0.86 -20.34 9.41
N CYS A 93 -0.04 -19.28 9.49
CA CYS A 93 0.06 -18.22 8.50
C CYS A 93 1.48 -18.12 7.96
N LEU A 94 1.62 -17.85 6.67
CA LEU A 94 2.90 -17.50 6.05
C LEU A 94 2.92 -16.02 5.69
N VAL A 95 4.03 -15.35 6.01
CA VAL A 95 4.25 -13.94 5.69
C VAL A 95 5.64 -13.76 5.09
N SER A 96 5.83 -12.76 4.22
CA SER A 96 7.17 -12.49 3.71
C SER A 96 8.08 -11.89 4.80
N SER A 97 9.40 -12.00 4.63
CA SER A 97 10.35 -11.32 5.52
C SER A 97 10.43 -9.80 5.28
N MET A 98 9.63 -9.28 4.33
CA MET A 98 9.58 -7.86 3.95
C MET A 98 8.33 -7.12 4.47
N GLU A 99 7.54 -7.76 5.35
CA GLU A 99 6.24 -7.23 5.76
C GLU A 99 6.31 -5.92 6.55
N HIS A 100 5.30 -5.08 6.30
CA HIS A 100 5.02 -3.88 7.08
C HIS A 100 4.42 -4.22 8.45
N ASN A 101 4.57 -3.33 9.44
CA ASN A 101 3.97 -3.48 10.75
C ASN A 101 2.42 -3.58 10.76
N ALA A 102 1.76 -3.17 9.68
CA ALA A 102 0.32 -3.34 9.51
C ALA A 102 -0.10 -4.82 9.39
N VAL A 103 0.84 -5.71 8.98
CA VAL A 103 0.69 -7.16 8.98
C VAL A 103 1.26 -7.76 10.26
N MET A 104 2.49 -7.39 10.61
CA MET A 104 3.20 -8.08 11.70
C MET A 104 2.60 -7.83 13.08
N ARG A 105 2.15 -6.60 13.37
CA ARG A 105 1.62 -6.27 14.71
C ARG A 105 0.30 -6.98 15.01
N PRO A 106 -0.73 -6.95 14.13
CA PRO A 106 -1.94 -7.73 14.39
C PRO A 106 -1.66 -9.24 14.46
N LEU A 107 -0.80 -9.78 13.59
CA LEU A 107 -0.46 -11.21 13.60
C LEU A 107 0.20 -11.65 14.93
N LEU A 108 1.08 -10.81 15.48
CA LEU A 108 1.74 -11.07 16.78
C LEU A 108 0.78 -10.98 17.99
N GLN A 109 -0.41 -10.41 17.81
CA GLN A 109 -1.45 -10.33 18.85
C GLN A 109 -2.41 -11.54 18.81
N MET A 110 -2.32 -12.40 17.77
CA MET A 110 -3.20 -13.57 17.64
C MET A 110 -2.75 -14.71 18.53
N GLU A 111 -3.48 -14.93 19.63
CA GLU A 111 -3.23 -16.08 20.50
C GLU A 111 -3.57 -17.40 19.80
N GLY A 112 -2.66 -18.37 19.92
CA GLY A 112 -2.83 -19.72 19.36
C GLY A 112 -2.65 -19.81 17.84
N VAL A 113 -2.29 -18.71 17.15
CA VAL A 113 -1.92 -18.71 15.74
C VAL A 113 -0.40 -18.76 15.63
N CYS A 114 0.10 -19.66 14.78
CA CYS A 114 1.52 -19.75 14.44
C CYS A 114 1.79 -19.08 13.09
N PHE A 115 3.00 -18.53 12.90
CA PHE A 115 3.40 -18.06 11.60
C PHE A 115 4.88 -18.30 11.31
N ASP A 116 5.21 -18.50 10.04
CA ASP A 116 6.59 -18.53 9.54
C ASP A 116 6.82 -17.39 8.54
N ARG A 117 8.10 -16.99 8.44
CA ARG A 117 8.52 -15.99 7.46
C ARG A 117 9.12 -16.67 6.25
N ILE A 118 8.55 -16.38 5.08
CA ILE A 118 9.12 -16.76 3.79
C ILE A 118 10.37 -15.86 3.59
N PRO A 119 11.56 -16.45 3.45
CA PRO A 119 12.78 -15.67 3.31
C PRO A 119 12.80 -14.90 1.99
N CYS A 120 13.30 -13.67 2.02
CA CYS A 120 13.62 -12.86 0.85
C CYS A 120 15.14 -12.63 0.78
N GLY A 121 15.64 -12.41 -0.42
CA GLY A 121 17.03 -12.04 -0.66
C GLY A 121 17.37 -10.62 -0.16
N ARG A 122 18.65 -10.25 -0.23
CA ARG A 122 19.10 -8.88 0.06
C ARG A 122 18.60 -7.85 -0.97
N ASP A 123 18.11 -8.31 -2.10
CA ASP A 123 17.39 -7.52 -3.10
C ASP A 123 15.92 -7.27 -2.72
N GLY A 124 15.44 -7.86 -1.61
CA GLY A 124 14.07 -7.77 -1.11
C GLY A 124 13.08 -8.64 -1.89
N LEU A 125 13.55 -9.58 -2.70
CA LEU A 125 12.70 -10.44 -3.52
C LEU A 125 12.53 -11.82 -2.87
N LEU A 126 11.29 -12.33 -2.92
CA LEU A 126 10.89 -13.64 -2.44
C LEU A 126 11.13 -14.68 -3.55
N ASP A 127 11.64 -15.86 -3.17
CA ASP A 127 11.63 -17.04 -4.01
C ASP A 127 10.33 -17.83 -3.75
N PRO A 128 9.44 -17.98 -4.75
CA PRO A 128 8.20 -18.76 -4.58
C PRO A 128 8.43 -20.21 -4.14
N ALA A 129 9.54 -20.84 -4.51
CA ALA A 129 9.87 -22.19 -4.07
C ALA A 129 10.10 -22.28 -2.55
N ALA A 130 10.62 -21.22 -1.93
CA ALA A 130 10.79 -21.18 -0.48
C ALA A 130 9.45 -21.11 0.28
N LEU A 131 8.40 -20.53 -0.34
CA LEU A 131 7.05 -20.53 0.22
C LEU A 131 6.49 -21.96 0.29
N GLU A 132 6.60 -22.71 -0.79
CA GLU A 132 6.02 -24.07 -0.88
C GLU A 132 6.63 -25.00 0.18
N ALA A 133 7.94 -24.88 0.45
CA ALA A 133 8.63 -25.66 1.47
C ALA A 133 8.16 -25.38 2.92
N LEU A 134 7.49 -24.25 3.16
CA LEU A 134 7.00 -23.84 4.48
C LEU A 134 5.52 -24.19 4.71
N ILE A 135 4.82 -24.71 3.70
CA ILE A 135 3.40 -25.06 3.82
C ILE A 135 3.23 -26.26 4.78
N ARG A 136 2.30 -26.11 5.71
CA ARG A 136 1.90 -27.11 6.71
C ARG A 136 0.43 -27.52 6.48
N PRO A 137 -0.01 -28.69 6.99
CA PRO A 137 -1.42 -29.09 6.88
C PRO A 137 -2.43 -28.09 7.44
N ASN A 138 -2.03 -27.28 8.41
CA ASN A 138 -2.84 -26.23 9.02
C ASN A 138 -2.51 -24.82 8.49
N THR A 139 -1.77 -24.68 7.39
CA THR A 139 -1.55 -23.39 6.73
C THR A 139 -2.85 -22.93 6.08
N ARG A 140 -3.39 -21.80 6.52
CA ARG A 140 -4.68 -21.26 6.08
C ARG A 140 -4.54 -19.98 5.27
N LEU A 141 -3.48 -19.22 5.51
CA LEU A 141 -3.32 -17.87 5.00
C LEU A 141 -1.88 -17.60 4.60
N VAL A 142 -1.71 -16.96 3.45
CA VAL A 142 -0.49 -16.25 3.06
C VAL A 142 -0.83 -14.76 3.02
N ILE A 143 -0.02 -13.94 3.66
CA ILE A 143 -0.12 -12.46 3.56
C ILE A 143 1.21 -11.94 3.03
N MET A 144 1.15 -11.13 1.99
CA MET A 144 2.35 -10.63 1.34
C MET A 144 2.20 -9.17 0.93
N ALA A 145 3.19 -8.35 1.29
CA ALA A 145 3.35 -7.03 0.69
C ALA A 145 3.76 -7.21 -0.77
N HIS A 146 2.95 -6.72 -1.72
CA HIS A 146 3.25 -6.79 -3.15
C HIS A 146 4.48 -5.96 -3.50
N GLY A 147 4.61 -4.77 -2.91
CA GLY A 147 5.79 -3.92 -3.04
C GLY A 147 6.34 -3.49 -1.69
N SER A 148 7.67 -3.53 -1.54
CA SER A 148 8.33 -3.10 -0.32
C SER A 148 8.27 -1.59 -0.15
N ASN A 149 7.75 -1.13 0.98
CA ASN A 149 7.80 0.29 1.37
C ASN A 149 9.20 0.76 1.82
N VAL A 150 10.15 -0.16 1.90
CA VAL A 150 11.55 0.13 2.22
C VAL A 150 12.36 0.29 0.94
N CYS A 151 12.47 -0.74 0.13
CA CYS A 151 13.39 -0.77 -1.01
C CYS A 151 12.71 -0.75 -2.39
N GLY A 152 11.37 -0.78 -2.43
CA GLY A 152 10.61 -0.73 -3.67
C GLY A 152 10.53 -2.04 -4.45
N SER A 153 11.17 -3.12 -3.99
CA SER A 153 11.13 -4.43 -4.67
C SER A 153 9.70 -4.96 -4.75
N VAL A 154 9.31 -5.50 -5.92
CA VAL A 154 7.98 -6.03 -6.23
C VAL A 154 8.04 -7.54 -6.31
N GLN A 155 7.16 -8.22 -5.57
CA GLN A 155 7.05 -9.67 -5.51
C GLN A 155 6.29 -10.23 -6.71
N ASP A 156 6.60 -11.47 -7.11
CA ASP A 156 5.83 -12.21 -8.11
C ASP A 156 4.54 -12.76 -7.48
N ALA A 157 3.52 -11.88 -7.39
CA ALA A 157 2.24 -12.22 -6.79
C ALA A 157 1.51 -13.33 -7.56
N ALA A 158 1.69 -13.40 -8.89
CA ALA A 158 1.09 -14.43 -9.70
C ALA A 158 1.68 -15.83 -9.41
N ALA A 159 3.00 -15.93 -9.22
CA ALA A 159 3.63 -17.19 -8.84
C ALA A 159 3.19 -17.65 -7.44
N VAL A 160 3.19 -16.75 -6.48
CA VAL A 160 2.71 -17.02 -5.11
C VAL A 160 1.24 -17.44 -5.13
N GLY A 161 0.39 -16.74 -5.89
CA GLY A 161 -1.03 -17.05 -6.01
C GLY A 161 -1.30 -18.44 -6.60
N ARG A 162 -0.56 -18.86 -7.63
CA ARG A 162 -0.68 -20.22 -8.17
C ARG A 162 -0.35 -21.30 -7.12
N ILE A 163 0.68 -21.09 -6.31
CA ILE A 163 1.02 -22.02 -5.23
C ILE A 163 -0.09 -22.06 -4.19
N CYS A 164 -0.57 -20.90 -3.74
CA CYS A 164 -1.67 -20.80 -2.77
C CYS A 164 -2.93 -21.51 -3.28
N ALA A 165 -3.32 -21.26 -4.54
CA ALA A 165 -4.48 -21.88 -5.16
C ALA A 165 -4.35 -23.41 -5.24
N ALA A 166 -3.17 -23.93 -5.62
CA ALA A 166 -2.90 -25.38 -5.69
C ALA A 166 -3.04 -26.08 -4.32
N HIS A 167 -2.78 -25.36 -3.23
CA HIS A 167 -2.87 -25.89 -1.85
C HIS A 167 -4.16 -25.48 -1.13
N GLY A 168 -5.08 -24.77 -1.76
CA GLY A 168 -6.32 -24.30 -1.12
C GLY A 168 -6.09 -23.29 0.01
N ILE A 169 -5.00 -22.51 -0.06
CA ILE A 169 -4.60 -21.52 0.93
C ILE A 169 -5.06 -20.13 0.46
N ALA A 170 -5.66 -19.34 1.35
CA ALA A 170 -6.05 -17.97 1.03
C ALA A 170 -4.80 -17.08 0.85
N LEU A 171 -4.82 -16.21 -0.19
CA LEU A 171 -3.78 -15.20 -0.40
C LEU A 171 -4.37 -13.80 -0.20
N VAL A 172 -3.82 -13.06 0.77
CA VAL A 172 -4.11 -11.63 1.01
C VAL A 172 -2.93 -10.80 0.54
N LEU A 173 -3.16 -9.89 -0.38
CA LEU A 173 -2.13 -9.01 -0.92
C LEU A 173 -2.24 -7.60 -0.32
N ASP A 174 -1.17 -7.13 0.32
CA ASP A 174 -1.00 -5.72 0.67
C ASP A 174 -0.40 -4.96 -0.53
N ALA A 175 -1.25 -4.28 -1.29
CA ALA A 175 -0.82 -3.49 -2.44
C ALA A 175 -0.61 -2.01 -2.10
N ALA A 176 -0.31 -1.68 -0.84
CA ALA A 176 -0.16 -0.29 -0.41
C ALA A 176 0.94 0.49 -1.15
N GLN A 177 1.93 -0.18 -1.75
CA GLN A 177 3.00 0.47 -2.51
C GLN A 177 2.91 0.23 -4.01
N THR A 178 1.97 -0.59 -4.48
CA THR A 178 1.88 -0.96 -5.89
C THR A 178 0.60 -0.52 -6.56
N ALA A 179 -0.51 -0.42 -5.80
CA ALA A 179 -1.78 0.09 -6.32
C ALA A 179 -1.62 1.52 -6.89
N GLY A 180 -1.94 1.68 -8.18
CA GLY A 180 -1.76 2.93 -8.92
C GLY A 180 -0.35 3.18 -9.48
N HIS A 181 0.64 2.35 -9.14
CA HIS A 181 2.01 2.41 -9.66
C HIS A 181 2.27 1.36 -10.75
N ILE A 182 1.73 0.16 -10.56
CA ILE A 182 1.82 -0.94 -11.52
C ILE A 182 0.45 -1.64 -11.60
N PRO A 183 0.18 -2.39 -12.68
CA PRO A 183 -1.01 -3.24 -12.74
C PRO A 183 -1.05 -4.24 -11.58
N VAL A 184 -2.19 -4.32 -10.90
CA VAL A 184 -2.50 -5.33 -9.88
C VAL A 184 -3.75 -6.03 -10.34
N ASP A 185 -3.63 -7.30 -10.72
CA ASP A 185 -4.72 -8.09 -11.26
C ASP A 185 -5.20 -9.11 -10.22
N PHE A 186 -6.39 -8.88 -9.69
CA PHE A 186 -6.96 -9.70 -8.63
C PHE A 186 -7.12 -11.17 -9.06
N GLU A 187 -7.64 -11.37 -10.28
CA GLU A 187 -7.93 -12.71 -10.80
C GLU A 187 -6.65 -13.43 -11.24
N ALA A 188 -5.77 -12.76 -11.99
CA ALA A 188 -4.53 -13.34 -12.46
C ALA A 188 -3.56 -13.72 -11.33
N PHE A 189 -3.68 -13.01 -10.19
CA PHE A 189 -2.88 -13.30 -8.99
C PHE A 189 -3.56 -14.30 -8.04
N HIS A 190 -4.72 -14.83 -8.39
CA HIS A 190 -5.50 -15.76 -7.56
C HIS A 190 -5.71 -15.25 -6.13
N LEU A 191 -6.03 -13.96 -5.98
CA LEU A 191 -6.18 -13.36 -4.67
C LEU A 191 -7.47 -13.81 -3.98
N SER A 192 -7.41 -14.04 -2.68
CA SER A 192 -8.59 -14.16 -1.82
C SER A 192 -9.02 -12.78 -1.32
N ALA A 193 -8.04 -11.88 -1.08
CA ALA A 193 -8.31 -10.49 -0.76
C ALA A 193 -7.16 -9.56 -1.15
N LEU A 194 -7.50 -8.29 -1.39
CA LEU A 194 -6.60 -7.21 -1.76
C LEU A 194 -6.84 -6.01 -0.84
N CYS A 195 -5.78 -5.52 -0.17
CA CYS A 195 -5.83 -4.35 0.70
C CYS A 195 -5.12 -3.17 0.04
N VAL A 196 -5.80 -2.02 -0.07
CA VAL A 196 -5.26 -0.81 -0.68
C VAL A 196 -5.59 0.45 0.14
N PRO A 197 -4.64 1.39 0.32
CA PRO A 197 -4.92 2.70 0.87
C PRO A 197 -5.28 3.68 -0.25
N GLY A 198 -6.16 4.63 0.02
CA GLY A 198 -6.50 5.67 -0.96
C GLY A 198 -5.36 6.68 -1.19
N HIS A 199 -4.56 6.97 -0.16
CA HIS A 199 -3.70 8.15 -0.09
C HIS A 199 -2.28 8.04 -0.70
N LYS A 200 -1.90 6.87 -1.23
CA LYS A 200 -0.59 6.64 -1.88
C LYS A 200 -0.73 6.68 -3.40
N GLY A 201 -0.33 5.66 -4.13
CA GLY A 201 -0.40 5.64 -5.60
C GLY A 201 -1.79 5.80 -6.20
N LEU A 202 -2.86 5.58 -5.43
CA LEU A 202 -4.24 5.87 -5.82
C LEU A 202 -4.64 7.34 -5.63
N LEU A 203 -3.73 8.20 -5.20
CA LEU A 203 -3.79 9.67 -5.20
C LEU A 203 -4.95 10.30 -4.40
N GLY A 204 -5.72 9.51 -3.66
CA GLY A 204 -6.85 9.96 -2.83
C GLY A 204 -6.43 10.58 -1.49
N PRO A 205 -7.39 11.01 -0.67
CA PRO A 205 -7.11 11.55 0.67
C PRO A 205 -6.69 10.45 1.64
N SER A 206 -6.09 10.88 2.77
CA SER A 206 -5.86 10.00 3.92
C SER A 206 -7.18 9.63 4.61
N GLY A 207 -7.19 8.54 5.38
CA GLY A 207 -8.37 8.11 6.14
C GLY A 207 -9.42 7.35 5.31
N ILE A 208 -9.03 6.87 4.12
CA ILE A 208 -9.84 5.98 3.30
C ILE A 208 -8.95 4.94 2.60
N GLY A 209 -9.50 3.75 2.39
CA GLY A 209 -8.91 2.63 1.68
C GLY A 209 -9.97 1.60 1.32
N ALA A 210 -9.56 0.45 0.82
CA ALA A 210 -10.48 -0.63 0.50
C ALA A 210 -9.88 -2.02 0.79
N LEU A 211 -10.78 -2.95 1.08
CA LEU A 211 -10.57 -4.39 1.09
C LEU A 211 -11.49 -4.99 0.01
N LEU A 212 -10.91 -5.53 -1.05
CA LEU A 212 -11.62 -6.33 -2.05
C LEU A 212 -11.44 -7.78 -1.66
N MET A 213 -12.49 -8.61 -1.72
CA MET A 213 -12.39 -10.00 -1.31
C MET A 213 -13.35 -10.92 -2.07
N THR A 214 -12.94 -12.17 -2.25
CA THR A 214 -13.80 -13.21 -2.84
C THR A 214 -15.00 -13.52 -1.94
N GLU A 215 -16.03 -14.13 -2.51
CA GLU A 215 -17.20 -14.54 -1.74
C GLU A 215 -16.83 -15.56 -0.65
N ASP A 216 -16.00 -16.55 -0.98
CA ASP A 216 -15.58 -17.59 -0.02
C ASP A 216 -14.78 -16.99 1.13
N PHE A 217 -13.86 -16.06 0.84
CA PHE A 217 -13.09 -15.38 1.87
C PHE A 217 -14.02 -14.54 2.76
N SER A 218 -14.98 -13.82 2.18
CA SER A 218 -15.93 -12.99 2.91
C SER A 218 -16.84 -13.78 3.86
N ARG A 219 -17.24 -14.99 3.44
CA ARG A 219 -18.02 -15.91 4.28
C ARG A 219 -17.24 -16.44 5.48
N ALA A 220 -15.94 -16.67 5.29
CA ALA A 220 -15.05 -17.16 6.34
C ALA A 220 -14.63 -16.06 7.33
N LEU A 221 -14.76 -14.77 6.95
CA LEU A 221 -14.39 -13.64 7.79
C LEU A 221 -15.44 -13.39 8.89
N SER A 222 -14.94 -13.19 10.11
CA SER A 222 -15.71 -12.61 11.22
C SER A 222 -15.49 -11.10 11.27
N PRO A 223 -16.54 -10.27 11.41
CA PRO A 223 -16.37 -8.84 11.63
C PRO A 223 -15.56 -8.56 12.90
N ILE A 224 -14.59 -7.65 12.83
CA ILE A 224 -13.78 -7.23 13.98
C ILE A 224 -14.34 -5.99 14.67
N VAL A 225 -15.28 -5.31 14.03
CA VAL A 225 -15.98 -4.15 14.57
C VAL A 225 -17.48 -4.35 14.31
N ALA A 226 -18.30 -4.08 15.31
CA ALA A 226 -19.74 -4.12 15.24
C ALA A 226 -20.32 -2.73 15.52
N GLY A 227 -21.43 -2.40 14.86
CA GLY A 227 -22.12 -1.12 15.04
C GLY A 227 -23.32 -0.97 14.09
N GLY A 228 -23.99 0.16 14.17
CA GLY A 228 -25.11 0.45 13.29
C GLY A 228 -24.65 0.69 11.85
N THR A 229 -25.39 0.14 10.90
CA THR A 229 -25.07 0.21 9.45
C THR A 229 -26.05 1.10 8.67
N GLY A 230 -27.13 1.55 9.33
CA GLY A 230 -28.23 2.28 8.70
C GLY A 230 -29.26 1.38 7.99
N SER A 231 -28.97 0.10 7.85
CA SER A 231 -29.86 -0.94 7.35
C SER A 231 -30.18 -1.92 8.48
N ALA A 232 -31.26 -2.74 8.34
CA ALA A 232 -31.70 -3.72 9.32
C ALA A 232 -31.81 -3.14 10.76
N SER A 233 -32.36 -1.92 10.90
CA SER A 233 -32.41 -1.18 12.17
C SER A 233 -33.37 -1.81 13.21
N ASP A 234 -34.14 -2.79 12.81
CA ASP A 234 -35.01 -3.62 13.62
C ASP A 234 -34.34 -4.79 14.31
N SER A 235 -33.05 -5.04 14.01
CA SER A 235 -32.26 -6.13 14.57
C SER A 235 -31.04 -5.58 15.36
N GLU A 236 -30.75 -6.21 16.51
CA GLU A 236 -29.54 -5.98 17.28
C GLU A 236 -28.32 -6.76 16.74
N TYR A 237 -28.54 -7.69 15.80
CA TYR A 237 -27.46 -8.44 15.14
C TYR A 237 -26.95 -7.68 13.91
N LEU A 238 -25.64 -7.82 13.64
CA LEU A 238 -25.07 -7.31 12.39
C LEU A 238 -25.77 -7.94 11.18
N PRO A 239 -26.10 -7.16 10.13
CA PRO A 239 -26.67 -7.71 8.92
C PRO A 239 -25.72 -8.71 8.27
N PRO A 240 -26.22 -9.83 7.71
CA PRO A 240 -25.37 -10.85 7.09
C PRO A 240 -24.87 -10.46 5.69
N TYR A 241 -25.46 -9.44 5.09
CA TYR A 241 -25.14 -9.01 3.71
C TYR A 241 -24.05 -7.96 3.66
N LEU A 242 -23.35 -7.92 2.52
CA LEU A 242 -22.27 -6.98 2.22
C LEU A 242 -22.82 -5.75 1.48
N PRO A 243 -22.18 -4.59 1.65
CA PRO A 243 -20.97 -4.33 2.43
C PRO A 243 -21.23 -4.10 3.93
N ASP A 244 -22.48 -3.99 4.36
CA ASP A 244 -22.92 -3.54 5.68
C ASP A 244 -22.30 -4.33 6.83
N ARG A 245 -22.13 -5.65 6.64
CA ARG A 245 -21.50 -6.53 7.64
C ARG A 245 -20.09 -6.06 8.05
N PHE A 246 -19.38 -5.36 7.17
CA PHE A 246 -18.00 -4.93 7.40
C PHE A 246 -17.82 -3.41 7.40
N GLU A 247 -18.89 -2.64 7.20
CA GLU A 247 -18.85 -1.16 7.18
C GLU A 247 -19.78 -0.55 8.26
N PRO A 248 -19.62 -0.89 9.54
CA PRO A 248 -20.41 -0.27 10.59
C PRO A 248 -20.02 1.19 10.79
N GLY A 249 -21.01 1.99 11.20
CA GLY A 249 -20.82 3.40 11.50
C GLY A 249 -21.15 4.32 10.34
N THR A 250 -20.79 5.59 10.47
CA THR A 250 -20.94 6.60 9.40
C THR A 250 -19.71 6.60 8.53
N PRO A 251 -19.83 6.39 7.21
CA PRO A 251 -18.68 6.36 6.32
C PRO A 251 -18.02 7.73 6.17
N ASN A 252 -16.72 7.73 5.81
CA ASN A 252 -15.96 8.93 5.49
C ASN A 252 -16.38 9.48 4.12
N MET A 253 -17.55 10.14 4.07
CA MET A 253 -18.08 10.68 2.80
C MET A 253 -17.17 11.67 2.11
N PRO A 254 -16.54 12.67 2.78
CA PRO A 254 -15.55 13.53 2.13
C PRO A 254 -14.40 12.74 1.50
N GLY A 255 -13.92 11.70 2.20
CA GLY A 255 -12.91 10.79 1.69
C GLY A 255 -13.36 10.02 0.46
N ILE A 256 -14.61 9.56 0.43
CA ILE A 256 -15.21 8.86 -0.72
C ILE A 256 -15.24 9.78 -1.95
N TYR A 257 -15.73 11.00 -1.82
CA TYR A 257 -15.77 11.99 -2.91
C TYR A 257 -14.38 12.33 -3.42
N GLY A 258 -13.44 12.61 -2.51
CA GLY A 258 -12.06 12.90 -2.88
C GLY A 258 -11.36 11.71 -3.57
N TRP A 259 -11.62 10.48 -3.11
CA TRP A 259 -10.99 9.31 -3.71
C TRP A 259 -11.61 8.92 -5.05
N GLU A 260 -12.92 9.08 -5.20
CA GLU A 260 -13.59 8.94 -6.50
C GLU A 260 -12.98 9.86 -7.55
N ALA A 261 -12.80 11.14 -7.21
CA ALA A 261 -12.15 12.12 -8.08
C ALA A 261 -10.68 11.75 -8.40
N ALA A 262 -9.96 11.20 -7.43
CA ALA A 262 -8.59 10.72 -7.62
C ALA A 262 -8.53 9.51 -8.58
N LEU A 263 -9.41 8.53 -8.40
CA LEU A 263 -9.46 7.35 -9.28
C LEU A 263 -9.88 7.72 -10.70
N ARG A 264 -10.76 8.71 -10.87
CA ARG A 264 -11.08 9.26 -12.20
C ARG A 264 -9.82 9.80 -12.88
N PHE A 265 -9.01 10.59 -12.17
CA PHE A 265 -7.74 11.07 -12.67
C PHE A 265 -6.78 9.92 -13.04
N VAL A 266 -6.70 8.86 -12.21
CA VAL A 266 -5.87 7.67 -12.49
C VAL A 266 -6.38 6.93 -13.74
N GLU A 267 -7.69 6.76 -13.90
CA GLU A 267 -8.29 6.14 -15.11
C GLU A 267 -8.04 6.98 -16.37
N GLU A 268 -8.22 8.30 -16.31
CA GLU A 268 -8.02 9.21 -17.45
C GLU A 268 -6.55 9.30 -17.85
N THR A 269 -5.61 9.27 -16.89
CA THR A 269 -4.17 9.29 -17.17
C THR A 269 -3.68 7.92 -17.64
N GLY A 270 -4.23 6.84 -17.07
CA GLY A 270 -3.82 5.46 -17.30
C GLY A 270 -2.65 5.04 -16.38
N VAL A 271 -2.77 3.86 -15.76
CA VAL A 271 -1.71 3.29 -14.90
C VAL A 271 -0.41 3.09 -15.67
N ASP A 272 -0.48 2.70 -16.94
CA ASP A 272 0.72 2.50 -17.79
C ASP A 272 1.46 3.81 -18.05
N ALA A 273 0.74 4.92 -18.24
CA ALA A 273 1.37 6.23 -18.41
C ALA A 273 2.02 6.71 -17.09
N LEU A 274 1.34 6.54 -15.94
CA LEU A 274 1.90 6.83 -14.62
C LEU A 274 3.15 5.97 -14.37
N ARG A 275 3.10 4.68 -14.71
CA ARG A 275 4.22 3.75 -14.60
C ARG A 275 5.39 4.15 -15.49
N SER A 276 5.14 4.52 -16.75
CA SER A 276 6.18 4.94 -17.68
C SER A 276 6.92 6.17 -17.17
N HIS A 277 6.18 7.14 -16.64
CA HIS A 277 6.76 8.32 -16.00
C HIS A 277 7.62 7.95 -14.76
N GLU A 278 7.09 7.11 -13.88
CA GLU A 278 7.84 6.62 -12.70
C GLU A 278 9.12 5.91 -13.11
N LEU A 279 9.07 5.04 -14.13
CA LEU A 279 10.25 4.31 -14.63
C LEU A 279 11.33 5.23 -15.18
N LEU A 280 10.94 6.33 -15.86
CA LEU A 280 11.88 7.35 -16.33
C LEU A 280 12.66 7.94 -15.14
N LEU A 281 11.94 8.35 -14.08
CA LEU A 281 12.56 8.90 -12.87
C LEU A 281 13.43 7.86 -12.14
N CYS A 282 12.95 6.61 -12.06
CA CYS A 282 13.69 5.51 -11.44
C CYS A 282 15.01 5.24 -12.14
N ARG A 283 14.99 5.15 -13.47
CA ARG A 283 16.19 4.94 -14.29
C ARG A 283 17.19 6.05 -14.05
N ARG A 284 16.75 7.31 -14.20
CA ARG A 284 17.60 8.49 -14.00
C ARG A 284 18.23 8.50 -12.62
N PHE A 285 17.47 8.15 -11.57
CA PHE A 285 18.00 8.11 -10.20
C PHE A 285 19.02 7.00 -10.01
N LEU A 286 18.77 5.79 -10.55
CA LEU A 286 19.71 4.67 -10.46
C LEU A 286 21.02 4.98 -11.20
N ASP A 287 20.94 5.47 -12.44
CA ASP A 287 22.11 5.78 -13.26
C ASP A 287 22.98 6.87 -12.58
N GLY A 288 22.34 7.91 -12.03
CA GLY A 288 23.03 8.96 -11.30
C GLY A 288 23.66 8.49 -9.99
N LEU A 289 22.96 7.61 -9.25
CA LEU A 289 23.43 7.11 -7.97
C LEU A 289 24.70 6.24 -8.09
N GLU A 290 24.88 5.52 -9.21
CA GLU A 290 26.07 4.69 -9.45
C GLU A 290 27.37 5.51 -9.48
N SER A 291 27.27 6.78 -9.80
CA SER A 291 28.41 7.71 -9.85
C SER A 291 28.75 8.35 -8.50
N ILE A 292 27.98 8.09 -7.43
CA ILE A 292 28.13 8.73 -6.12
C ILE A 292 28.72 7.73 -5.11
N PRO A 293 30.05 7.71 -4.89
CA PRO A 293 30.66 6.90 -3.84
C PRO A 293 30.10 7.30 -2.46
N GLY A 294 29.82 6.30 -1.61
CA GLY A 294 29.31 6.54 -0.26
C GLY A 294 27.77 6.62 -0.14
N ALA A 295 27.05 6.51 -1.24
CA ALA A 295 25.59 6.30 -1.25
C ALA A 295 25.28 4.86 -1.71
N VAL A 296 24.79 4.01 -0.80
CA VAL A 296 24.59 2.59 -1.07
C VAL A 296 23.11 2.29 -1.22
N LEU A 297 22.70 1.86 -2.43
CA LEU A 297 21.34 1.41 -2.69
C LEU A 297 21.06 0.09 -1.97
N CYS A 298 19.92 0.01 -1.27
CA CYS A 298 19.37 -1.21 -0.67
C CYS A 298 18.22 -1.75 -1.55
N GLY A 299 18.25 -3.04 -1.87
CA GLY A 299 17.24 -3.68 -2.71
C GLY A 299 17.65 -3.85 -4.17
N THR A 300 16.72 -4.29 -5.03
CA THR A 300 16.98 -4.58 -6.44
C THR A 300 17.23 -3.33 -7.27
N LYS A 301 18.11 -3.42 -8.27
CA LYS A 301 18.28 -2.43 -9.36
C LYS A 301 17.36 -2.72 -10.55
N ASP A 302 16.74 -3.89 -10.62
CA ASP A 302 15.91 -4.30 -11.73
C ASP A 302 14.63 -3.44 -11.79
N LEU A 303 14.54 -2.60 -12.81
CA LEU A 303 13.40 -1.69 -13.04
C LEU A 303 12.09 -2.43 -13.31
N SER A 304 12.14 -3.67 -13.81
CA SER A 304 10.95 -4.48 -14.05
C SER A 304 10.33 -5.02 -12.75
N ARG A 305 11.13 -5.09 -11.68
CA ARG A 305 10.76 -5.64 -10.38
C ARG A 305 10.82 -4.62 -9.24
N ARG A 306 10.53 -3.36 -9.53
CA ARG A 306 10.48 -2.31 -8.51
C ARG A 306 9.47 -1.22 -8.82
N VAL A 307 9.04 -0.51 -7.78
CA VAL A 307 8.36 0.79 -7.84
C VAL A 307 9.33 1.92 -7.45
N GLY A 308 8.91 3.16 -7.58
CA GLY A 308 9.70 4.38 -7.35
C GLY A 308 10.04 4.65 -5.88
N VAL A 309 10.44 3.63 -5.13
CA VAL A 309 10.86 3.70 -3.73
C VAL A 309 12.30 3.24 -3.61
N PHE A 310 13.18 4.07 -3.04
CA PHE A 310 14.61 3.83 -2.92
C PHE A 310 15.09 4.04 -1.50
N SER A 311 15.70 3.03 -0.90
CA SER A 311 16.42 3.14 0.35
C SER A 311 17.90 3.29 0.09
N ILE A 312 18.48 4.38 0.60
CA ILE A 312 19.90 4.67 0.50
C ILE A 312 20.50 4.63 1.90
N ASP A 313 21.56 3.84 2.07
CA ASP A 313 22.41 3.86 3.24
C ASP A 313 23.65 4.73 2.97
N PHE A 314 24.05 5.52 3.96
CA PHE A 314 25.23 6.39 3.91
C PHE A 314 26.27 5.89 4.92
N PRO A 315 27.14 4.90 4.58
CA PRO A 315 28.05 4.26 5.53
C PRO A 315 28.98 5.22 6.28
N GLY A 316 29.36 6.33 5.65
CA GLY A 316 30.23 7.36 6.21
C GLY A 316 29.52 8.50 6.93
N LEU A 317 28.18 8.46 7.04
CA LEU A 317 27.34 9.52 7.62
C LEU A 317 26.15 8.87 8.34
N ASP A 318 25.69 9.46 9.44
CA ASP A 318 24.44 9.01 10.06
C ASP A 318 23.25 9.28 9.14
N ASN A 319 22.37 8.28 8.98
CA ASN A 319 21.23 8.40 8.05
C ASN A 319 20.21 9.47 8.49
N ALA A 320 20.07 9.76 9.79
CA ALA A 320 19.22 10.85 10.27
C ALA A 320 19.86 12.22 9.99
N GLU A 321 21.18 12.32 10.15
CA GLU A 321 21.94 13.53 9.76
C GLU A 321 21.85 13.74 8.25
N ALA A 322 22.01 12.70 7.44
CA ALA A 322 21.89 12.79 5.98
C ALA A 322 20.49 13.34 5.58
N ALA A 323 19.41 12.81 6.16
CA ALA A 323 18.05 13.29 5.89
C ALA A 323 17.86 14.75 6.34
N PHE A 324 18.38 15.12 7.52
CA PHE A 324 18.33 16.50 8.02
C PHE A 324 19.07 17.47 7.09
N ARG A 325 20.25 17.11 6.61
CA ARG A 325 21.02 17.94 5.67
C ARG A 325 20.33 18.07 4.30
N LEU A 326 19.74 16.98 3.78
CA LEU A 326 18.95 17.02 2.55
C LEU A 326 17.81 18.03 2.64
N GLU A 327 17.11 18.10 3.77
CA GLU A 327 16.06 19.07 3.99
C GLU A 327 16.59 20.48 4.22
N SER A 328 17.48 20.66 5.20
CA SER A 328 17.91 21.98 5.67
C SER A 328 18.80 22.73 4.67
N GLU A 329 19.68 22.04 3.94
CA GLU A 329 20.61 22.65 3.00
C GLU A 329 20.03 22.72 1.57
N PHE A 330 19.19 21.74 1.18
CA PHE A 330 18.74 21.58 -0.22
C PHE A 330 17.23 21.60 -0.41
N GLY A 331 16.43 21.60 0.67
CA GLY A 331 14.96 21.59 0.60
C GLY A 331 14.38 20.27 0.09
N ILE A 332 15.11 19.14 0.20
CA ILE A 332 14.68 17.82 -0.26
C ILE A 332 14.05 17.05 0.89
N LEU A 333 12.76 16.81 0.79
CA LEU A 333 11.96 16.16 1.82
C LEU A 333 11.96 14.66 1.61
N THR A 334 12.63 13.93 2.51
CA THR A 334 12.78 12.47 2.50
C THR A 334 12.34 11.89 3.85
N ARG A 335 12.38 10.58 4.00
CA ARG A 335 12.10 9.91 5.27
C ARG A 335 13.27 9.06 5.71
N CYS A 336 13.68 9.17 6.98
CA CYS A 336 14.74 8.36 7.59
C CYS A 336 14.18 7.31 8.55
N GLY A 337 14.89 6.21 8.75
CA GLY A 337 14.68 5.20 9.77
C GLY A 337 14.21 3.84 9.26
N LEU A 338 13.40 3.12 10.06
CA LEU A 338 12.97 1.73 9.77
C LEU A 338 11.66 1.63 8.97
N HIS A 339 11.05 2.74 8.58
CA HIS A 339 9.86 2.81 7.70
C HIS A 339 8.70 1.88 8.11
N CYS A 340 8.53 1.60 9.41
CA CYS A 340 7.54 0.66 9.95
C CYS A 340 7.69 -0.78 9.41
N ALA A 341 8.87 -1.20 8.98
CA ALA A 341 9.17 -2.54 8.47
C ALA A 341 10.52 -3.06 9.01
N PRO A 342 10.66 -3.27 10.33
CA PRO A 342 11.93 -3.71 10.91
C PRO A 342 12.40 -5.07 10.38
N ALA A 343 11.47 -5.96 10.00
CA ALA A 343 11.80 -7.25 9.38
C ALA A 343 12.47 -7.07 8.01
N ALA A 344 11.98 -6.15 7.19
CA ALA A 344 12.59 -5.83 5.90
C ALA A 344 14.04 -5.30 6.08
N HIS A 345 14.27 -4.42 7.06
CA HIS A 345 15.62 -3.94 7.36
C HIS A 345 16.57 -5.03 7.86
N LYS A 346 16.06 -6.05 8.60
CA LYS A 346 16.86 -7.24 8.97
C LYS A 346 17.23 -8.05 7.72
N THR A 347 16.29 -8.26 6.81
CA THR A 347 16.51 -8.96 5.53
C THR A 347 17.53 -8.22 4.66
N LEU A 348 17.40 -6.91 4.53
CA LEU A 348 18.29 -6.07 3.74
C LEU A 348 19.65 -5.82 4.39
N GLY A 349 19.82 -6.13 5.70
CA GLY A 349 21.08 -5.92 6.45
C GLY A 349 21.29 -4.47 6.92
N THR A 350 20.22 -3.68 7.01
CA THR A 350 20.26 -2.27 7.45
C THR A 350 19.65 -2.03 8.84
N PHE A 351 19.29 -3.09 9.55
CA PHE A 351 18.84 -3.01 10.94
C PHE A 351 20.05 -2.95 11.91
N PRO A 352 20.03 -2.15 12.99
CA PRO A 352 18.94 -1.24 13.44
C PRO A 352 19.04 0.19 12.86
N ARG A 353 20.03 0.49 12.07
CA ARG A 353 20.39 1.83 11.56
C ARG A 353 19.29 2.43 10.68
N GLY A 354 18.56 1.60 9.92
CA GLY A 354 17.62 2.08 8.92
C GLY A 354 18.29 2.67 7.68
N THR A 355 17.55 3.44 6.90
CA THR A 355 18.02 4.07 5.65
C THR A 355 17.35 5.42 5.46
N VAL A 356 17.86 6.25 4.54
CA VAL A 356 17.12 7.39 3.99
C VAL A 356 16.33 6.91 2.79
N ARG A 357 15.02 7.12 2.81
CA ARG A 357 14.10 6.69 1.75
C ARG A 357 13.71 7.87 0.87
N PHE A 358 13.96 7.73 -0.42
CA PHE A 358 13.47 8.59 -1.49
C PHE A 358 12.31 7.88 -2.19
N SER A 359 11.23 8.60 -2.49
CA SER A 359 10.13 8.01 -3.24
C SER A 359 9.49 9.02 -4.17
N PHE A 360 9.40 8.66 -5.44
CA PHE A 360 8.87 9.49 -6.51
C PHE A 360 7.36 9.31 -6.63
N GLY A 361 6.68 10.38 -7.02
CA GLY A 361 5.26 10.39 -7.32
C GLY A 361 4.99 11.00 -8.70
N PHE A 362 3.73 10.99 -9.13
CA PHE A 362 3.30 11.44 -10.46
C PHE A 362 3.66 12.89 -10.79
N SER A 363 3.88 13.74 -9.79
CA SER A 363 4.19 15.17 -9.94
C SER A 363 5.68 15.49 -9.94
N ASN A 364 6.55 14.52 -9.61
CA ASN A 364 7.98 14.73 -9.64
C ASN A 364 8.49 14.81 -11.08
N THR A 365 9.58 15.52 -11.26
CA THR A 365 10.21 15.75 -12.55
C THR A 365 11.64 15.21 -12.59
N GLU A 366 12.23 15.08 -13.78
CA GLU A 366 13.66 14.74 -13.94
C GLU A 366 14.57 15.76 -13.23
N ALA A 367 14.20 17.05 -13.24
CA ALA A 367 14.92 18.09 -12.53
C ALA A 367 14.89 17.89 -11.00
N ASP A 368 13.79 17.35 -10.44
CA ASP A 368 13.73 17.01 -9.01
C ASP A 368 14.71 15.85 -8.69
N VAL A 369 14.82 14.87 -9.60
CA VAL A 369 15.77 13.76 -9.47
C VAL A 369 17.22 14.27 -9.55
N ASP A 370 17.54 15.14 -10.50
CA ASP A 370 18.87 15.72 -10.64
C ASP A 370 19.29 16.52 -9.40
N ALA A 371 18.35 17.32 -8.87
CA ALA A 371 18.58 18.06 -7.64
C ALA A 371 18.84 17.13 -6.44
N ALA A 372 18.10 16.01 -6.35
CA ALA A 372 18.33 15.02 -5.30
C ALA A 372 19.70 14.35 -5.43
N LEU A 373 20.11 13.95 -6.62
CA LEU A 373 21.44 13.36 -6.88
C LEU A 373 22.56 14.34 -6.56
N ALA A 374 22.45 15.61 -6.97
CA ALA A 374 23.41 16.65 -6.65
C ALA A 374 23.52 16.89 -5.13
N ALA A 375 22.42 16.85 -4.41
CA ALA A 375 22.41 16.97 -2.95
C ALA A 375 23.05 15.75 -2.28
N ILE A 376 22.71 14.53 -2.72
CA ILE A 376 23.33 13.29 -2.23
C ILE A 376 24.86 13.35 -2.40
N GLN A 377 25.34 13.77 -3.58
CA GLN A 377 26.77 13.89 -3.84
C GLN A 377 27.48 14.88 -2.90
N ARG A 378 26.79 15.98 -2.52
CA ARG A 378 27.35 16.99 -1.62
C ARG A 378 27.37 16.58 -0.15
N ILE A 379 26.40 15.78 0.31
CA ILE A 379 26.36 15.30 1.70
C ILE A 379 27.28 14.10 1.93
N CYS A 380 27.57 13.29 0.87
CA CYS A 380 28.50 12.16 0.98
C CYS A 380 29.91 12.66 1.31
N PRO A 381 30.61 12.05 2.29
CA PRO A 381 32.03 12.35 2.56
C PRO A 381 32.87 12.13 1.31
N GLN A 382 33.73 13.09 1.01
CA GLN A 382 34.67 12.95 -0.12
C GLN A 382 35.73 11.85 0.18
N PRO A 383 36.07 10.98 -0.79
CA PRO A 383 37.11 10.01 -0.61
C PRO A 383 38.44 10.76 -0.26
N GLY A 384 38.95 10.58 0.95
CA GLY A 384 40.22 11.17 1.41
C GLY A 384 40.12 12.33 2.40
N SER A 385 38.97 12.63 2.99
CA SER A 385 38.77 13.64 4.04
C SER A 385 38.74 13.05 5.46
N GLY A 386 39.42 11.91 5.69
CA GLY A 386 39.59 11.26 6.98
C GLY A 386 41.05 11.21 7.42
#